data_86f9b1b9e42c869d13696e71c8f4755f
#
_entry.id   86f9b1b9e42c869d13696e71c8f4755f
#
_cell.length_a   1.000
_cell.length_b   1.000
_cell.length_c   1.000
_cell.angle_alpha   90.00
_cell.angle_beta   90.00
_cell.angle_gamma   90.00
#
_symmetry.space_group_name_H-M   'P 1'
#
loop_
_entity.id
_entity.type
_entity.pdbx_description
1 polymer ?
#
loop_
_entity_poly.entity_id
_entity_poly.type
_entity_poly.pdbx_seq_one_letter_code
_entity_poly.pdbx_strand_id
1 'polypeptide(L)'
;MLVLTVALTAAVSLLFGVAPAKLARRRVRQQDLAWAVGLWLATWVFALCAYHRPGLTTGFDAFRLVAITALCGWASFCVAGLRSFGGRGLRFVVPLLLAAALGGEVFVGNVTYFNTHSYQPFQLLDYLDPNVNVIRGQGSISLDESHTYMRFLNIDQPIYNLSMDGLTNDDTDPLHGDSFFNFRINATDEANSRLNYFGTWQMAPQSPRSQTISLDLTGSVGTMELTASGYSTAFVEFPIAVTFTGITANAPRPLRFSLLRCAAVFLALLAIYALRPQSGLWHRRWLAGNVCDRAAGAVLATILAAFVVAVPFWEPGNTGLATENYNVAFWDHESKVSFVYEQYGALAHSLLNGRLDLEQDPPESLLALDNPYDSTARDAAQVNSLWDHAYYNGRYYVYFGVVPCLLFQLPFEAITGIQNLAYPPCMIVMGLLFLLASFGAANQAVRRWFSQASSAAYLLSVAAIVLGSQLYYLFVRPYIYEYAIVCGASLLMLALWLWLSAANTPVEHRGALVTKLALGSLFMALVAGCRPQMELFAALALPIFWQRYITQKRLRSRAGA
;
A
#
# COMPACT_ATOMS: atom_id res chain seq x y z
N MET A 1 26.61 7.27 0.74
CA MET A 1 25.35 6.96 1.45
C MET A 1 25.26 7.65 2.81
N LEU A 2 26.09 7.33 3.79
CA LEU A 2 26.01 7.89 5.16
C LEU A 2 25.95 9.42 5.18
N VAL A 3 26.86 10.10 4.48
CA VAL A 3 26.92 11.58 4.41
C VAL A 3 25.63 12.16 3.84
N LEU A 4 25.07 11.55 2.78
CA LEU A 4 23.82 12.00 2.16
C LEU A 4 22.65 11.83 3.15
N THR A 5 22.58 10.71 3.86
CA THR A 5 21.53 10.45 4.85
C THR A 5 21.61 11.41 6.04
N VAL A 6 22.81 11.69 6.53
CA VAL A 6 23.05 12.70 7.57
C VAL A 6 22.56 14.08 7.12
N ALA A 7 22.89 14.48 5.90
CA ALA A 7 22.48 15.77 5.34
C ALA A 7 20.95 15.85 5.14
N LEU A 8 20.31 14.81 4.60
CA LEU A 8 18.87 14.76 4.39
C LEU A 8 18.09 14.79 5.70
N THR A 9 18.49 14.00 6.69
CA THR A 9 17.83 14.00 8.01
C THR A 9 18.00 15.33 8.73
N ALA A 10 19.16 15.99 8.62
CA ALA A 10 19.39 17.32 9.16
C ALA A 10 18.50 18.37 8.47
N ALA A 11 18.41 18.33 7.13
CA ALA A 11 17.56 19.23 6.35
C ALA A 11 16.07 19.07 6.73
N VAL A 12 15.58 17.84 6.83
CA VAL A 12 14.21 17.53 7.25
C VAL A 12 13.94 18.02 8.67
N SER A 13 14.84 17.78 9.61
CA SER A 13 14.71 18.25 10.99
C SER A 13 14.70 19.77 11.09
N LEU A 14 15.54 20.46 10.32
CA LEU A 14 15.56 21.92 10.24
C LEU A 14 14.25 22.46 9.68
N LEU A 15 13.74 21.84 8.60
CA LEU A 15 12.45 22.22 7.99
C LEU A 15 11.33 22.22 9.04
N PHE A 16 11.18 21.13 9.79
CA PHE A 16 10.13 21.01 10.81
C PHE A 16 10.37 21.83 12.07
N GLY A 17 11.61 22.11 12.43
CA GLY A 17 11.92 23.02 13.52
C GLY A 17 11.58 24.47 13.21
N VAL A 18 11.82 24.91 11.97
CA VAL A 18 11.62 26.30 11.54
C VAL A 18 10.20 26.56 10.99
N ALA A 19 9.55 25.53 10.43
CA ALA A 19 8.23 25.66 9.82
C ALA A 19 7.17 26.30 10.76
N PRO A 20 7.07 25.94 12.06
CA PRO A 20 6.12 26.55 12.96
C PRO A 20 6.30 28.08 13.11
N ALA A 21 7.56 28.55 13.16
CA ALA A 21 7.86 29.96 13.27
C ALA A 21 7.46 30.72 11.99
N LYS A 22 7.80 30.19 10.81
CA LYS A 22 7.44 30.78 9.51
C LYS A 22 5.93 30.80 9.29
N LEU A 23 5.22 29.73 9.66
CA LEU A 23 3.75 29.65 9.54
C LEU A 23 3.05 30.64 10.47
N ALA A 24 3.61 30.87 11.68
CA ALA A 24 3.12 31.88 12.61
C ALA A 24 3.57 33.30 12.26
N ARG A 25 4.25 33.50 11.11
CA ARG A 25 4.81 34.79 10.66
C ARG A 25 5.70 35.46 11.73
N ARG A 26 6.37 34.68 12.57
CA ARG A 26 7.30 35.18 13.58
C ARG A 26 8.74 34.90 13.18
N ARG A 27 9.69 35.64 13.79
CA ARG A 27 11.12 35.35 13.62
C ARG A 27 11.47 34.00 14.25
N VAL A 28 12.37 33.27 13.56
CA VAL A 28 12.95 32.02 14.09
C VAL A 28 13.75 32.34 15.35
N ARG A 29 13.48 31.62 16.42
CA ARG A 29 14.16 31.77 17.73
C ARG A 29 15.16 30.64 17.93
N GLN A 30 16.13 30.84 18.82
CA GLN A 30 17.07 29.78 19.20
C GLN A 30 16.39 28.48 19.65
N GLN A 31 15.23 28.60 20.30
CA GLN A 31 14.42 27.44 20.69
C GLN A 31 13.92 26.60 19.49
N ASP A 32 13.61 27.21 18.35
CA ASP A 32 13.18 26.49 17.16
C ASP A 32 14.34 25.70 16.54
N LEU A 33 15.55 26.28 16.59
CA LEU A 33 16.78 25.61 16.16
C LEU A 33 17.20 24.50 17.13
N ALA A 34 17.12 24.76 18.44
CA ALA A 34 17.37 23.73 19.44
C ALA A 34 16.43 22.53 19.30
N TRP A 35 15.15 22.79 18.98
CA TRP A 35 14.18 21.75 18.69
C TRP A 35 14.54 20.94 17.43
N ALA A 36 14.99 21.60 16.37
CA ALA A 36 15.45 20.93 15.14
C ALA A 36 16.65 20.02 15.41
N VAL A 37 17.64 20.49 16.17
CA VAL A 37 18.80 19.71 16.59
C VAL A 37 18.38 18.54 17.48
N GLY A 38 17.48 18.77 18.45
CA GLY A 38 16.96 17.72 19.32
C GLY A 38 16.23 16.62 18.55
N LEU A 39 15.41 16.98 17.57
CA LEU A 39 14.72 16.03 16.70
C LEU A 39 15.71 15.20 15.88
N TRP A 40 16.72 15.84 15.32
CA TRP A 40 17.78 15.17 14.56
C TRP A 40 18.58 14.19 15.42
N LEU A 41 19.02 14.62 16.60
CA LEU A 41 19.73 13.74 17.55
C LEU A 41 18.87 12.57 18.00
N ALA A 42 17.60 12.81 18.35
CA ALA A 42 16.67 11.76 18.76
C ALA A 42 16.47 10.70 17.65
N THR A 43 16.39 11.14 16.38
CA THR A 43 16.29 10.22 15.24
C THR A 43 17.53 9.32 15.13
N TRP A 44 18.74 9.88 15.32
CA TRP A 44 19.97 9.10 15.25
C TRP A 44 20.16 8.18 16.45
N VAL A 45 19.79 8.62 17.66
CA VAL A 45 19.76 7.75 18.84
C VAL A 45 18.82 6.60 18.64
N PHE A 46 17.60 6.86 18.12
CA PHE A 46 16.64 5.81 17.79
C PHE A 46 17.21 4.83 16.76
N ALA A 47 17.85 5.33 15.70
CA ALA A 47 18.48 4.50 14.70
C ALA A 47 19.57 3.60 15.27
N LEU A 48 20.44 4.14 16.12
CA LEU A 48 21.49 3.37 16.78
C LEU A 48 20.91 2.27 17.70
N CYS A 49 19.85 2.58 18.43
CA CYS A 49 19.17 1.61 19.29
C CYS A 49 18.42 0.53 18.51
N ALA A 50 17.73 0.91 17.40
CA ALA A 50 16.89 0.00 16.63
C ALA A 50 17.70 -0.94 15.72
N TYR A 51 18.82 -0.48 15.19
CA TYR A 51 19.58 -1.24 14.18
C TYR A 51 20.80 -1.99 14.74
N HIS A 52 21.15 -1.80 16.01
CA HIS A 52 22.31 -2.42 16.68
C HIS A 52 23.64 -2.36 15.90
N ARG A 53 23.72 -1.59 14.83
CA ARG A 53 24.91 -1.41 13.99
C ARG A 53 25.06 0.04 13.57
N PRO A 54 26.27 0.63 13.66
CA PRO A 54 26.50 2.02 13.27
C PRO A 54 26.59 2.26 11.75
N GLY A 55 26.37 1.23 10.91
CA GLY A 55 26.46 1.32 9.47
C GLY A 55 25.11 1.20 8.79
N LEU A 56 24.72 2.24 8.06
CA LEU A 56 23.64 2.15 7.08
C LEU A 56 24.17 1.36 5.88
N THR A 57 23.78 0.09 5.81
CA THR A 57 24.33 -0.85 4.83
C THR A 57 23.58 -0.81 3.49
N THR A 58 22.33 -0.30 3.48
CA THR A 58 21.50 -0.27 2.27
C THR A 58 20.86 1.10 2.05
N GLY A 59 20.48 1.40 0.79
CA GLY A 59 19.71 2.60 0.45
C GLY A 59 18.33 2.62 1.09
N PHE A 60 17.80 1.45 1.42
CA PHE A 60 16.51 1.29 2.07
C PHE A 60 16.54 1.73 3.54
N ASP A 61 17.62 1.46 4.27
CA ASP A 61 17.79 1.94 5.65
C ASP A 61 17.93 3.47 5.70
N ALA A 62 18.61 4.05 4.71
CA ALA A 62 18.71 5.50 4.56
C ALA A 62 17.33 6.13 4.33
N PHE A 63 16.54 5.57 3.44
CA PHE A 63 15.17 6.02 3.17
C PHE A 63 14.27 5.91 4.41
N ARG A 64 14.31 4.78 5.13
CA ARG A 64 13.57 4.59 6.39
C ARG A 64 13.91 5.65 7.42
N LEU A 65 15.18 5.97 7.60
CA LEU A 65 15.62 6.96 8.57
C LEU A 65 15.12 8.37 8.22
N VAL A 66 15.20 8.76 6.95
CA VAL A 66 14.66 10.04 6.47
C VAL A 66 13.13 10.09 6.67
N ALA A 67 12.42 9.02 6.36
CA ALA A 67 10.97 8.92 6.54
C ALA A 67 10.57 9.02 8.03
N ILE A 68 11.28 8.33 8.94
CA ILE A 68 11.05 8.40 10.38
C ILE A 68 11.30 9.84 10.89
N THR A 69 12.36 10.50 10.43
CA THR A 69 12.65 11.90 10.80
C THR A 69 11.53 12.83 10.34
N ALA A 70 11.05 12.65 9.12
CA ALA A 70 9.94 13.44 8.57
C ALA A 70 8.63 13.21 9.36
N LEU A 71 8.31 11.97 9.70
CA LEU A 71 7.12 11.61 10.49
C LEU A 71 7.19 12.19 11.91
N CYS A 72 8.32 12.08 12.60
CA CYS A 72 8.51 12.66 13.93
C CYS A 72 8.43 14.19 13.88
N GLY A 73 9.03 14.83 12.88
CA GLY A 73 8.95 16.28 12.69
C GLY A 73 7.52 16.74 12.42
N TRP A 74 6.80 16.02 11.55
CA TRP A 74 5.40 16.28 11.24
C TRP A 74 4.49 16.08 12.47
N ALA A 75 4.67 15.02 13.23
CA ALA A 75 3.93 14.79 14.48
C ALA A 75 4.17 15.94 15.49
N SER A 76 5.40 16.40 15.64
CA SER A 76 5.76 17.55 16.47
C SER A 76 5.07 18.84 16.01
N PHE A 77 5.00 19.07 14.69
CA PHE A 77 4.28 20.19 14.09
C PHE A 77 2.78 20.11 14.39
N CYS A 78 2.16 18.94 14.24
CA CYS A 78 0.75 18.72 14.55
C CYS A 78 0.44 18.98 16.03
N VAL A 79 1.29 18.48 16.95
CA VAL A 79 1.15 18.69 18.41
C VAL A 79 1.28 20.18 18.76
N ALA A 80 2.24 20.90 18.17
CA ALA A 80 2.39 22.33 18.35
C ALA A 80 1.17 23.13 17.87
N GLY A 81 0.59 22.71 16.73
CA GLY A 81 -0.65 23.25 16.20
C GLY A 81 -1.85 22.97 17.12
N LEU A 82 -1.98 21.74 17.62
CA LEU A 82 -3.06 21.35 18.53
C LEU A 82 -3.04 22.10 19.86
N ARG A 83 -1.86 22.46 20.37
CA ARG A 83 -1.73 23.33 21.55
C ARG A 83 -2.39 24.68 21.34
N SER A 84 -2.48 25.19 20.13
CA SER A 84 -3.18 26.44 19.82
C SER A 84 -4.72 26.31 19.83
N PHE A 85 -5.26 25.08 19.76
CA PHE A 85 -6.69 24.78 20.00
C PHE A 85 -7.06 24.71 21.49
N GLY A 86 -6.07 24.78 22.38
CA GLY A 86 -6.15 24.37 23.75
C GLY A 86 -7.02 25.22 24.66
N GLY A 87 -8.28 24.86 24.74
CA GLY A 87 -9.03 25.02 25.96
C GLY A 87 -8.56 24.03 27.04
N ARG A 88 -8.85 24.33 28.32
CA ARG A 88 -8.45 23.46 29.46
C ARG A 88 -8.87 21.99 29.34
N GLY A 89 -9.92 21.69 28.54
CA GLY A 89 -10.41 20.34 28.29
C GLY A 89 -9.44 19.42 27.53
N LEU A 90 -8.58 19.96 26.66
CA LEU A 90 -7.67 19.12 25.86
C LEU A 90 -6.61 18.39 26.73
N ARG A 91 -6.23 19.00 27.86
CA ARG A 91 -5.26 18.42 28.80
C ARG A 91 -5.74 17.12 29.44
N PHE A 92 -7.05 16.94 29.60
CA PHE A 92 -7.64 15.73 30.15
C PHE A 92 -8.04 14.72 29.06
N VAL A 93 -8.51 15.23 27.92
CA VAL A 93 -9.00 14.37 26.85
C VAL A 93 -7.86 13.65 26.13
N VAL A 94 -6.74 14.32 25.84
CA VAL A 94 -5.60 13.67 25.15
C VAL A 94 -5.08 12.44 25.89
N PRO A 95 -4.81 12.47 27.21
CA PRO A 95 -4.43 11.27 27.95
C PRO A 95 -5.49 10.17 27.93
N LEU A 96 -6.78 10.53 27.97
CA LEU A 96 -7.87 9.57 27.89
C LEU A 96 -7.92 8.88 26.53
N LEU A 97 -7.78 9.62 25.43
CA LEU A 97 -7.72 9.07 24.08
C LEU A 97 -6.48 8.20 23.87
N LEU A 98 -5.35 8.59 24.45
CA LEU A 98 -4.14 7.78 24.41
C LEU A 98 -4.33 6.48 25.19
N ALA A 99 -4.92 6.52 26.38
CA ALA A 99 -5.24 5.33 27.17
C ALA A 99 -6.22 4.40 26.42
N ALA A 100 -7.22 4.98 25.74
CA ALA A 100 -8.16 4.22 24.90
C ALA A 100 -7.45 3.57 23.69
N ALA A 101 -6.50 4.26 23.06
CA ALA A 101 -5.70 3.72 21.95
C ALA A 101 -4.78 2.59 22.42
N LEU A 102 -4.11 2.77 23.57
CA LEU A 102 -3.28 1.73 24.17
C LEU A 102 -4.10 0.50 24.57
N GLY A 103 -5.25 0.71 25.22
CA GLY A 103 -6.18 -0.37 25.55
C GLY A 103 -6.70 -1.08 24.30
N GLY A 104 -7.07 -0.33 23.27
CA GLY A 104 -7.47 -0.87 21.97
C GLY A 104 -6.36 -1.70 21.32
N GLU A 105 -5.10 -1.23 21.36
CA GLU A 105 -3.96 -1.99 20.84
C GLU A 105 -3.72 -3.29 21.60
N VAL A 106 -3.77 -3.23 22.94
CA VAL A 106 -3.54 -4.42 23.77
C VAL A 106 -4.67 -5.43 23.63
N PHE A 107 -5.94 -5.02 23.75
CA PHE A 107 -7.07 -5.94 23.82
C PHE A 107 -7.69 -6.27 22.46
N VAL A 108 -7.85 -5.29 21.59
CA VAL A 108 -8.47 -5.47 20.28
C VAL A 108 -7.41 -5.84 19.23
N GLY A 109 -6.29 -5.12 19.19
CA GLY A 109 -5.18 -5.39 18.28
C GLY A 109 -4.49 -6.73 18.52
N ASN A 110 -4.67 -7.32 19.70
CA ASN A 110 -4.15 -8.64 20.08
C ASN A 110 -5.26 -9.62 20.49
N VAL A 111 -6.45 -9.45 19.92
CA VAL A 111 -7.57 -10.37 20.22
C VAL A 111 -7.21 -11.84 19.97
N THR A 112 -6.40 -12.11 18.94
CA THR A 112 -5.90 -13.44 18.62
C THR A 112 -5.00 -14.02 19.72
N TYR A 113 -4.20 -13.18 20.40
CA TYR A 113 -3.43 -13.62 21.57
C TYR A 113 -4.37 -14.14 22.66
N PHE A 114 -5.38 -13.36 23.04
CA PHE A 114 -6.31 -13.74 24.10
C PHE A 114 -7.14 -14.98 23.72
N ASN A 115 -7.62 -15.03 22.49
CA ASN A 115 -8.43 -16.16 22.00
C ASN A 115 -7.61 -17.46 21.96
N THR A 116 -6.38 -17.43 21.45
CA THR A 116 -5.57 -18.63 21.29
C THR A 116 -4.99 -19.17 22.59
N HIS A 117 -4.82 -18.34 23.62
CA HIS A 117 -4.38 -18.78 24.94
C HIS A 117 -5.48 -19.45 25.77
N SER A 118 -6.72 -19.40 25.30
CA SER A 118 -7.86 -20.08 25.97
C SER A 118 -7.97 -21.56 25.61
N TYR A 119 -7.23 -22.02 24.59
CA TYR A 119 -7.30 -23.39 24.10
C TYR A 119 -6.01 -24.15 24.38
N GLN A 120 -6.14 -25.48 24.52
CA GLN A 120 -4.99 -26.36 24.69
C GLN A 120 -4.39 -26.67 23.29
N PRO A 121 -3.11 -26.40 23.05
CA PRO A 121 -2.46 -26.79 21.82
C PRO A 121 -2.25 -28.32 21.78
N PHE A 122 -2.34 -28.89 20.58
CA PHE A 122 -2.02 -30.30 20.34
C PHE A 122 -1.37 -30.50 18.99
N GLN A 123 -0.65 -31.63 18.83
CA GLN A 123 -0.01 -31.96 17.56
C GLN A 123 -1.00 -32.65 16.63
N LEU A 124 -1.27 -32.04 15.47
CA LEU A 124 -2.19 -32.60 14.48
C LEU A 124 -1.61 -33.89 13.86
N LEU A 125 -0.29 -34.02 13.81
CA LEU A 125 0.38 -35.20 13.28
C LEU A 125 0.10 -36.49 14.08
N ASP A 126 -0.33 -36.38 15.35
CA ASP A 126 -0.72 -37.53 16.15
C ASP A 126 -2.00 -38.20 15.61
N TYR A 127 -2.77 -37.52 14.80
CA TYR A 127 -4.01 -37.96 14.17
C TYR A 127 -3.85 -38.33 12.70
N LEU A 128 -2.59 -38.37 12.20
CA LEU A 128 -2.30 -38.67 10.78
C LEU A 128 -2.72 -40.10 10.44
N ASP A 129 -3.55 -40.27 9.42
CA ASP A 129 -3.97 -41.56 8.89
C ASP A 129 -2.74 -42.41 8.53
N PRO A 130 -2.54 -43.58 9.14
CA PRO A 130 -1.38 -44.45 8.88
C PRO A 130 -1.31 -44.96 7.43
N ASN A 131 -2.42 -44.93 6.70
CA ASN A 131 -2.50 -45.37 5.31
C ASN A 131 -2.07 -44.28 4.30
N VAL A 132 -1.86 -43.04 4.77
CA VAL A 132 -1.39 -41.96 3.90
C VAL A 132 0.10 -42.09 3.67
N ASN A 133 0.48 -42.09 2.41
CA ASN A 133 1.87 -42.17 2.00
C ASN A 133 2.52 -40.76 2.11
N VAL A 134 3.32 -40.56 3.15
CA VAL A 134 4.15 -39.37 3.37
C VAL A 134 5.59 -39.79 3.61
N ILE A 135 6.53 -38.96 3.20
CA ILE A 135 7.96 -39.21 3.44
C ILE A 135 8.26 -38.86 4.91
N ARG A 136 8.64 -39.87 5.69
CA ARG A 136 8.96 -39.71 7.12
C ARG A 136 10.48 -39.69 7.31
N GLY A 137 11.00 -38.59 7.82
CA GLY A 137 12.36 -38.45 8.31
C GLY A 137 12.45 -38.73 9.82
N GLN A 138 13.62 -38.51 10.42
CA GLN A 138 13.82 -38.57 11.87
C GLN A 138 13.18 -37.34 12.52
N GLY A 139 11.89 -37.44 12.86
CA GLY A 139 11.13 -36.35 13.50
C GLY A 139 10.66 -35.25 12.54
N SER A 140 10.60 -35.52 11.24
CA SER A 140 10.09 -34.61 10.21
C SER A 140 9.22 -35.34 9.20
N ILE A 141 8.39 -34.57 8.51
CA ILE A 141 7.62 -35.02 7.35
C ILE A 141 8.04 -34.17 6.17
N SER A 142 8.31 -34.83 5.04
CA SER A 142 8.61 -34.18 3.78
C SER A 142 7.48 -34.45 2.78
N LEU A 143 7.15 -33.43 1.99
CA LEU A 143 6.20 -33.50 0.89
C LEU A 143 6.93 -33.17 -0.40
N ASP A 144 6.60 -33.92 -1.44
CA ASP A 144 7.05 -33.69 -2.82
C ASP A 144 5.86 -33.81 -3.78
N GLU A 145 6.12 -33.72 -5.07
CA GLU A 145 5.08 -33.80 -6.11
C GLU A 145 4.29 -35.12 -6.10
N SER A 146 4.89 -36.19 -5.58
CA SER A 146 4.27 -37.53 -5.48
C SER A 146 3.53 -37.74 -4.16
N HIS A 147 3.86 -36.95 -3.13
CA HIS A 147 3.37 -37.05 -1.77
C HIS A 147 2.80 -35.71 -1.31
N THR A 148 1.67 -35.33 -1.87
CA THR A 148 1.07 -34.01 -1.65
C THR A 148 -0.04 -33.99 -0.62
N TYR A 149 -0.49 -35.16 -0.14
CA TYR A 149 -1.74 -35.31 0.57
C TYR A 149 -1.52 -35.83 1.98
N MET A 150 -2.16 -35.19 2.94
CA MET A 150 -2.24 -35.62 4.34
C MET A 150 -3.68 -35.67 4.78
N ARG A 151 -4.03 -36.72 5.53
CA ARG A 151 -5.37 -36.90 6.13
C ARG A 151 -5.24 -37.18 7.60
N PHE A 152 -6.05 -36.51 8.39
CA PHE A 152 -6.11 -36.65 9.86
C PHE A 152 -7.49 -37.16 10.25
N LEU A 153 -7.54 -38.17 11.05
CA LEU A 153 -8.77 -38.87 11.42
C LEU A 153 -9.00 -38.85 12.92
N ASN A 154 -10.29 -38.87 13.34
CA ASN A 154 -10.71 -38.97 14.74
C ASN A 154 -10.09 -37.89 15.63
N ILE A 155 -10.05 -36.65 15.14
CA ILE A 155 -9.50 -35.52 15.89
C ILE A 155 -10.37 -35.22 17.09
N ASP A 156 -11.68 -35.14 16.89
CA ASP A 156 -12.74 -34.94 17.91
C ASP A 156 -12.47 -33.80 18.90
N GLN A 157 -11.74 -32.77 18.41
CA GLN A 157 -11.37 -31.55 19.13
C GLN A 157 -11.62 -30.31 18.27
N PRO A 158 -11.94 -29.18 18.91
CA PRO A 158 -12.08 -27.93 18.17
C PRO A 158 -10.71 -27.42 17.68
N ILE A 159 -10.67 -26.94 16.44
CA ILE A 159 -9.47 -26.33 15.84
C ILE A 159 -9.81 -24.91 15.40
N TYR A 160 -9.08 -23.92 15.93
CA TYR A 160 -9.24 -22.50 15.63
C TYR A 160 -8.10 -21.95 14.80
N ASN A 161 -6.93 -22.57 14.88
CA ASN A 161 -5.78 -22.24 14.03
C ASN A 161 -4.87 -23.45 13.88
N LEU A 162 -4.06 -23.39 12.82
CA LEU A 162 -2.95 -24.31 12.60
C LEU A 162 -1.66 -23.51 12.51
N SER A 163 -0.58 -24.04 13.07
CA SER A 163 0.78 -23.53 12.93
C SER A 163 1.69 -24.64 12.44
N MET A 164 2.46 -24.38 11.41
CA MET A 164 3.45 -25.33 10.90
C MET A 164 4.79 -25.03 11.57
N ASP A 165 5.40 -26.07 12.13
CA ASP A 165 6.64 -25.95 12.90
C ASP A 165 7.82 -26.47 12.09
N GLY A 166 8.95 -25.76 12.14
CA GLY A 166 10.19 -26.17 11.49
C GLY A 166 10.10 -26.30 9.96
N LEU A 167 9.30 -25.42 9.33
CA LEU A 167 9.13 -25.41 7.88
C LEU A 167 10.43 -25.03 7.18
N THR A 168 10.91 -25.89 6.28
CA THR A 168 12.05 -25.64 5.41
C THR A 168 11.69 -25.93 3.96
N ASN A 169 12.36 -25.25 3.05
CA ASN A 169 12.33 -25.57 1.63
C ASN A 169 13.51 -26.48 1.33
N ASP A 170 13.26 -27.67 0.82
CA ASP A 170 14.29 -28.63 0.46
C ASP A 170 14.75 -28.48 -1.00
N ASP A 171 14.15 -27.56 -1.74
CA ASP A 171 14.60 -27.21 -3.09
C ASP A 171 15.92 -26.45 -3.02
N THR A 172 16.94 -27.02 -3.63
CA THR A 172 18.29 -26.44 -3.67
C THR A 172 18.52 -25.49 -4.83
N ASP A 173 17.53 -25.32 -5.70
CA ASP A 173 17.65 -24.37 -6.80
C ASP A 173 17.60 -22.93 -6.24
N PRO A 174 18.65 -22.12 -6.44
CA PRO A 174 18.65 -20.72 -6.01
C PRO A 174 17.51 -19.90 -6.60
N LEU A 175 16.97 -20.31 -7.74
CA LEU A 175 15.80 -19.67 -8.38
C LEU A 175 14.50 -19.90 -7.60
N HIS A 176 14.45 -20.96 -6.80
CA HIS A 176 13.30 -21.36 -6.00
C HIS A 176 13.45 -21.04 -4.50
N GLY A 177 14.54 -20.38 -4.10
CA GLY A 177 14.89 -20.16 -2.68
C GLY A 177 13.82 -19.44 -1.85
N ASP A 178 12.96 -18.67 -2.50
CA ASP A 178 11.82 -17.95 -1.89
C ASP A 178 10.47 -18.57 -2.28
N SER A 179 10.44 -19.83 -2.71
CA SER A 179 9.23 -20.51 -3.10
C SER A 179 8.22 -20.59 -1.94
N PHE A 180 6.98 -20.47 -2.28
CA PHE A 180 5.87 -20.65 -1.35
C PHE A 180 4.99 -21.82 -1.78
N PHE A 181 4.25 -22.35 -0.80
CA PHE A 181 3.41 -23.53 -0.97
C PHE A 181 1.98 -23.20 -0.62
N ASN A 182 1.06 -23.85 -1.29
CA ASN A 182 -0.35 -23.75 -0.99
C ASN A 182 -0.83 -25.06 -0.36
N PHE A 183 -1.50 -24.99 0.78
CA PHE A 183 -2.22 -26.10 1.34
C PHE A 183 -3.73 -25.85 1.24
N ARG A 184 -4.41 -26.65 0.46
CA ARG A 184 -5.86 -26.69 0.47
C ARG A 184 -6.33 -27.42 1.71
N ILE A 185 -7.22 -26.78 2.48
CA ILE A 185 -7.76 -27.32 3.73
C ILE A 185 -9.20 -27.74 3.49
N ASN A 186 -9.47 -29.04 3.67
CA ASN A 186 -10.81 -29.58 3.74
C ASN A 186 -11.02 -30.20 5.12
N ALA A 187 -12.19 -30.04 5.70
CA ALA A 187 -12.49 -30.60 7.03
C ALA A 187 -13.97 -30.97 7.16
N THR A 188 -14.26 -31.80 8.15
CA THR A 188 -15.60 -31.99 8.71
C THR A 188 -15.66 -31.30 10.06
N ASP A 189 -16.81 -30.70 10.39
CA ASP A 189 -17.07 -30.07 11.68
C ASP A 189 -18.50 -30.37 12.15
N GLU A 190 -18.92 -29.87 13.30
CA GLU A 190 -20.28 -30.11 13.79
C GLU A 190 -21.39 -29.59 12.88
N ALA A 191 -21.11 -28.55 12.09
CA ALA A 191 -22.05 -28.01 11.12
C ALA A 191 -22.05 -28.79 9.80
N ASN A 192 -20.95 -29.48 9.48
CA ASN A 192 -20.73 -30.13 8.19
C ASN A 192 -20.17 -31.55 8.36
N SER A 193 -21.02 -32.53 8.18
CA SER A 193 -20.64 -33.96 8.27
C SER A 193 -19.85 -34.48 7.04
N ARG A 194 -19.76 -33.70 5.98
CA ARG A 194 -18.97 -34.00 4.79
C ARG A 194 -17.76 -33.08 4.73
N LEU A 195 -16.70 -33.55 4.10
CA LEU A 195 -15.51 -32.74 3.86
C LEU A 195 -15.87 -31.50 3.02
N ASN A 196 -15.73 -30.34 3.63
CA ASN A 196 -15.92 -29.04 2.99
C ASN A 196 -14.59 -28.30 2.89
N TYR A 197 -14.49 -27.44 1.90
CA TYR A 197 -13.36 -26.55 1.72
C TYR A 197 -13.44 -25.35 2.68
N PHE A 198 -12.41 -25.17 3.50
CA PHE A 198 -12.29 -24.08 4.47
C PHE A 198 -11.24 -23.02 4.11
N GLY A 199 -10.51 -23.22 3.04
CA GLY A 199 -9.55 -22.22 2.56
C GLY A 199 -8.27 -22.81 2.00
N THR A 200 -7.44 -21.93 1.48
CA THR A 200 -6.06 -22.23 1.05
C THR A 200 -5.09 -21.53 1.99
N TRP A 201 -4.17 -22.31 2.54
CA TRP A 201 -3.11 -21.82 3.41
C TRP A 201 -1.83 -21.65 2.59
N GLN A 202 -1.47 -20.42 2.29
CA GLN A 202 -0.21 -20.10 1.63
C GLN A 202 0.89 -19.95 2.67
N MET A 203 2.02 -20.57 2.44
CA MET A 203 3.16 -20.54 3.35
C MET A 203 4.47 -20.32 2.61
N ALA A 204 5.39 -19.60 3.24
CA ALA A 204 6.78 -19.47 2.84
C ALA A 204 7.68 -19.74 4.06
N PRO A 205 8.76 -20.51 3.91
CA PRO A 205 9.69 -20.78 4.99
C PRO A 205 10.28 -19.51 5.61
N GLN A 206 10.56 -18.50 4.80
CA GLN A 206 11.12 -17.22 5.21
C GLN A 206 10.13 -16.31 5.94
N SER A 207 8.80 -16.61 5.85
CA SER A 207 7.76 -15.81 6.46
C SER A 207 7.10 -16.50 7.66
N PRO A 208 7.57 -16.26 8.89
CA PRO A 208 6.97 -16.87 10.09
C PRO A 208 5.48 -16.53 10.27
N ARG A 209 5.01 -15.45 9.64
CA ARG A 209 3.59 -15.07 9.69
C ARG A 209 2.72 -15.98 8.83
N SER A 210 3.23 -16.43 7.70
CA SER A 210 2.53 -17.32 6.78
C SER A 210 2.38 -18.74 7.34
N GLN A 211 3.23 -19.11 8.29
CA GLN A 211 3.24 -20.44 8.91
C GLN A 211 2.10 -20.69 9.89
N THR A 212 1.19 -19.75 10.04
CA THR A 212 -0.01 -19.95 10.88
C THR A 212 -1.25 -19.42 10.17
N ILE A 213 -2.31 -20.25 10.12
CA ILE A 213 -3.62 -19.86 9.60
C ILE A 213 -4.68 -19.95 10.69
N SER A 214 -5.64 -19.02 10.69
CA SER A 214 -6.86 -19.11 11.49
C SER A 214 -7.95 -19.79 10.67
N LEU A 215 -8.70 -20.69 11.30
CA LEU A 215 -9.78 -21.44 10.67
C LEU A 215 -11.11 -21.09 11.33
N ASP A 216 -12.15 -20.99 10.54
CA ASP A 216 -13.52 -20.73 10.99
C ASP A 216 -14.32 -22.04 10.94
N LEU A 217 -13.98 -22.96 11.88
CA LEU A 217 -14.59 -24.26 12.04
C LEU A 217 -15.57 -24.23 13.22
N THR A 218 -16.68 -24.93 13.11
CA THR A 218 -17.73 -24.95 14.11
C THR A 218 -17.62 -26.20 15.00
N GLY A 219 -17.33 -26.00 16.28
CA GLY A 219 -17.25 -27.11 17.24
C GLY A 219 -16.11 -28.10 16.97
N SER A 220 -16.35 -29.39 17.23
CA SER A 220 -15.33 -30.42 17.08
C SER A 220 -15.10 -30.79 15.60
N VAL A 221 -13.83 -30.98 15.24
CA VAL A 221 -13.39 -31.42 13.91
C VAL A 221 -13.18 -32.94 13.94
N GLY A 222 -13.88 -33.67 13.09
CA GLY A 222 -13.72 -35.12 13.01
C GLY A 222 -12.59 -35.55 12.09
N THR A 223 -12.58 -35.02 10.85
CA THR A 223 -11.58 -35.33 9.83
C THR A 223 -11.07 -34.03 9.21
N MET A 224 -9.77 -33.98 8.94
CA MET A 224 -9.15 -32.87 8.21
C MET A 224 -8.24 -33.42 7.11
N GLU A 225 -8.22 -32.73 5.98
CA GLU A 225 -7.34 -33.04 4.86
C GLU A 225 -6.56 -31.80 4.46
N LEU A 226 -5.26 -31.97 4.30
CA LEU A 226 -4.36 -30.95 3.79
C LEU A 226 -3.77 -31.48 2.47
N THR A 227 -4.01 -30.75 1.39
CA THR A 227 -3.43 -31.10 0.08
C THR A 227 -2.46 -30.01 -0.31
N ALA A 228 -1.18 -30.34 -0.40
CA ALA A 228 -0.15 -29.42 -0.83
C ALA A 228 -0.19 -29.24 -2.36
N SER A 229 0.08 -28.05 -2.82
CA SER A 229 0.33 -27.75 -4.22
C SER A 229 1.48 -26.75 -4.33
N GLY A 230 2.35 -26.95 -5.31
CA GLY A 230 3.34 -25.96 -5.67
C GLY A 230 2.67 -24.67 -6.18
N TYR A 231 3.46 -23.65 -6.33
CA TYR A 231 3.05 -22.43 -7.00
C TYR A 231 3.56 -22.45 -8.43
N SER A 232 2.68 -22.18 -9.38
CA SER A 232 3.06 -22.04 -10.78
C SER A 232 2.71 -20.63 -11.25
N THR A 233 3.70 -19.96 -11.84
CA THR A 233 3.48 -18.75 -12.62
C THR A 233 3.47 -19.09 -14.10
N ALA A 234 3.12 -18.16 -14.96
CA ALA A 234 3.21 -18.36 -16.41
C ALA A 234 4.64 -18.71 -16.92
N PHE A 235 5.67 -18.56 -16.08
CA PHE A 235 7.07 -18.67 -16.47
C PHE A 235 7.90 -19.60 -15.59
N VAL A 236 7.47 -19.84 -14.35
CA VAL A 236 8.23 -20.66 -13.40
C VAL A 236 7.25 -21.57 -12.66
N GLU A 237 7.54 -22.85 -12.68
CA GLU A 237 6.89 -23.83 -11.82
C GLU A 237 7.77 -24.00 -10.58
N PHE A 238 7.19 -23.79 -9.41
CA PHE A 238 7.84 -24.06 -8.15
C PHE A 238 7.38 -25.44 -7.67
N PRO A 239 8.22 -26.46 -7.71
CA PRO A 239 7.86 -27.80 -7.27
C PRO A 239 7.60 -27.82 -5.77
N ILE A 240 6.84 -28.81 -5.33
CA ILE A 240 6.68 -29.05 -3.90
C ILE A 240 7.92 -29.78 -3.42
N ALA A 241 8.69 -29.12 -2.55
CA ALA A 241 9.84 -29.70 -1.87
C ALA A 241 9.93 -29.10 -0.48
N VAL A 242 9.07 -29.57 0.43
CA VAL A 242 8.91 -28.96 1.75
C VAL A 242 9.06 -29.98 2.85
N THR A 243 9.84 -29.64 3.88
CA THR A 243 9.97 -30.43 5.11
C THR A 243 9.54 -29.60 6.33
N PHE A 244 8.82 -30.22 7.25
CA PHE A 244 8.38 -29.62 8.51
C PHE A 244 8.42 -30.64 9.64
N THR A 245 8.52 -30.13 10.90
CA THR A 245 8.66 -31.00 12.08
C THR A 245 7.33 -31.23 12.81
N GLY A 246 6.32 -30.39 12.57
CA GLY A 246 5.04 -30.52 13.22
C GLY A 246 3.97 -29.63 12.64
N ILE A 247 2.73 -29.95 12.95
CA ILE A 247 1.56 -29.09 12.74
C ILE A 247 0.85 -28.95 14.07
N THR A 248 1.03 -27.81 14.71
CA THR A 248 0.38 -27.51 15.99
C THR A 248 -1.00 -26.92 15.75
N ALA A 249 -2.04 -27.63 16.18
CA ALA A 249 -3.39 -27.08 16.24
C ALA A 249 -3.55 -26.25 17.52
N ASN A 250 -4.33 -25.17 17.44
CA ASN A 250 -4.56 -24.22 18.55
C ASN A 250 -3.27 -23.62 19.12
N ALA A 251 -2.28 -23.36 18.24
CA ALA A 251 -1.01 -22.77 18.64
C ALA A 251 -1.22 -21.38 19.28
N PRO A 252 -0.64 -21.11 20.47
CA PRO A 252 -0.78 -19.82 21.12
C PRO A 252 -0.04 -18.73 20.34
N ARG A 253 -0.74 -17.64 20.02
CA ARG A 253 -0.14 -16.49 19.33
C ARG A 253 0.58 -15.58 20.32
N PRO A 254 1.78 -15.09 20.00
CA PRO A 254 2.47 -14.14 20.86
C PRO A 254 1.76 -12.78 20.86
N LEU A 255 1.79 -12.08 22.00
CA LEU A 255 1.32 -10.71 22.09
C LEU A 255 2.26 -9.81 21.28
N ARG A 256 1.71 -9.06 20.32
CA ARG A 256 2.47 -8.18 19.43
C ARG A 256 1.95 -6.76 19.52
N PHE A 257 2.68 -5.90 20.18
CA PHE A 257 2.35 -4.48 20.24
C PHE A 257 2.84 -3.76 18.97
N SER A 258 1.91 -3.12 18.26
CA SER A 258 2.22 -2.29 17.09
C SER A 258 2.08 -0.81 17.44
N LEU A 259 3.21 -0.11 17.56
CA LEU A 259 3.21 1.32 17.81
C LEU A 259 2.50 2.09 16.69
N LEU A 260 2.65 1.65 15.44
CA LEU A 260 1.98 2.28 14.28
C LEU A 260 0.46 2.16 14.37
N ARG A 261 -0.05 0.96 14.69
CA ARG A 261 -1.49 0.71 14.85
C ARG A 261 -2.05 1.52 16.03
N CYS A 262 -1.34 1.53 17.16
CA CYS A 262 -1.71 2.33 18.32
C CYS A 262 -1.76 3.82 17.99
N ALA A 263 -0.76 4.35 17.28
CA ALA A 263 -0.73 5.75 16.85
C ALA A 263 -1.87 6.07 15.88
N ALA A 264 -2.16 5.18 14.93
CA ALA A 264 -3.27 5.34 13.98
C ALA A 264 -4.62 5.41 14.70
N VAL A 265 -4.86 4.51 15.67
CA VAL A 265 -6.08 4.52 16.51
C VAL A 265 -6.17 5.81 17.32
N PHE A 266 -5.07 6.23 17.96
CA PHE A 266 -5.03 7.48 18.70
C PHE A 266 -5.37 8.69 17.83
N LEU A 267 -4.79 8.79 16.64
CA LEU A 267 -5.05 9.88 15.70
C LEU A 267 -6.51 9.86 15.19
N ALA A 268 -7.06 8.67 14.94
CA ALA A 268 -8.47 8.52 14.56
C ALA A 268 -9.41 9.00 15.69
N LEU A 269 -9.15 8.57 16.92
CA LEU A 269 -9.93 9.03 18.10
C LEU A 269 -9.82 10.53 18.29
N LEU A 270 -8.62 11.09 18.08
CA LEU A 270 -8.40 12.53 18.16
C LEU A 270 -9.17 13.29 17.07
N ALA A 271 -9.23 12.76 15.86
CA ALA A 271 -10.02 13.32 14.76
C ALA A 271 -11.52 13.27 15.05
N ILE A 272 -12.03 12.14 15.55
CA ILE A 272 -13.44 12.01 15.98
C ILE A 272 -13.77 13.03 17.07
N TYR A 273 -12.91 13.18 18.07
CA TYR A 273 -13.08 14.18 19.12
C TYR A 273 -13.08 15.60 18.56
N ALA A 274 -12.16 15.91 17.64
CA ALA A 274 -12.07 17.23 17.02
C ALA A 274 -13.29 17.55 16.14
N LEU A 275 -13.89 16.54 15.52
CA LEU A 275 -15.05 16.68 14.63
C LEU A 275 -16.40 16.53 15.35
N ARG A 276 -16.41 16.36 16.68
CA ARG A 276 -17.68 16.28 17.43
C ARG A 276 -18.56 17.53 17.23
N PRO A 277 -19.90 17.41 17.27
CA PRO A 277 -20.82 18.53 16.97
C PRO A 277 -20.59 19.77 17.81
N GLN A 278 -20.14 19.65 19.07
CA GLN A 278 -19.83 20.74 19.96
C GLN A 278 -18.47 21.40 19.71
N SER A 279 -17.70 20.90 18.76
CA SER A 279 -16.39 21.47 18.48
C SER A 279 -16.52 22.81 17.75
N GLY A 280 -15.58 23.71 18.04
CA GLY A 280 -15.51 24.99 17.35
C GLY A 280 -15.30 24.88 15.83
N LEU A 281 -14.93 23.71 15.33
CA LEU A 281 -14.71 23.46 13.89
C LEU A 281 -16.03 23.59 13.08
N TRP A 282 -17.19 23.29 13.67
CA TRP A 282 -18.49 23.45 13.02
C TRP A 282 -18.95 24.89 12.94
N HIS A 283 -18.55 25.72 13.91
CA HIS A 283 -18.96 27.11 14.01
C HIS A 283 -17.95 28.07 13.36
N ARG A 284 -16.80 27.59 12.97
CA ARG A 284 -15.77 28.39 12.32
C ARG A 284 -15.82 28.21 10.82
N ARG A 285 -15.76 29.31 10.10
CA ARG A 285 -15.54 29.29 8.66
C ARG A 285 -14.13 28.83 8.35
N TRP A 286 -14.00 27.93 7.37
CA TRP A 286 -12.71 27.46 6.88
C TRP A 286 -11.90 28.61 6.29
N LEU A 287 -10.71 28.84 6.81
CA LEU A 287 -9.75 29.81 6.30
C LEU A 287 -8.36 29.16 6.21
N ALA A 288 -7.91 28.85 5.00
CA ALA A 288 -6.60 28.23 4.77
C ALA A 288 -5.41 29.04 5.33
N GLY A 289 -5.59 30.32 5.63
CA GLY A 289 -4.62 31.18 6.31
C GLY A 289 -4.60 31.03 7.83
N ASN A 290 -5.62 30.43 8.45
CA ASN A 290 -5.75 30.32 9.90
C ASN A 290 -4.91 29.16 10.42
N VAL A 291 -4.15 29.38 11.49
CA VAL A 291 -3.26 28.38 12.10
C VAL A 291 -4.02 27.16 12.61
N CYS A 292 -5.20 27.39 13.23
CA CYS A 292 -6.00 26.28 13.75
C CYS A 292 -6.58 25.40 12.64
N ASP A 293 -7.03 26.00 11.54
CA ASP A 293 -7.57 25.26 10.40
C ASP A 293 -6.47 24.46 9.69
N ARG A 294 -5.27 25.05 9.57
CA ARG A 294 -4.09 24.34 9.08
C ARG A 294 -3.70 23.17 9.97
N ALA A 295 -3.72 23.36 11.29
CA ALA A 295 -3.40 22.29 12.23
C ALA A 295 -4.42 21.14 12.14
N ALA A 296 -5.72 21.45 12.05
CA ALA A 296 -6.74 20.44 11.86
C ALA A 296 -6.59 19.70 10.51
N GLY A 297 -6.32 20.46 9.44
CA GLY A 297 -6.01 19.89 8.13
C GLY A 297 -4.74 19.02 8.16
N ALA A 298 -3.71 19.45 8.86
CA ALA A 298 -2.47 18.68 9.02
C ALA A 298 -2.69 17.35 9.78
N VAL A 299 -3.49 17.37 10.84
CA VAL A 299 -3.84 16.13 11.59
C VAL A 299 -4.60 15.17 10.68
N LEU A 300 -5.62 15.64 9.95
CA LEU A 300 -6.35 14.80 9.00
C LEU A 300 -5.41 14.27 7.89
N ALA A 301 -4.56 15.13 7.33
CA ALA A 301 -3.60 14.73 6.32
C ALA A 301 -2.62 13.66 6.83
N THR A 302 -2.18 13.76 8.09
CA THR A 302 -1.32 12.75 8.73
C THR A 302 -2.04 11.40 8.86
N ILE A 303 -3.30 11.41 9.30
CA ILE A 303 -4.09 10.18 9.43
C ILE A 303 -4.27 9.51 8.07
N LEU A 304 -4.67 10.29 7.07
CA LEU A 304 -4.89 9.77 5.71
C LEU A 304 -3.58 9.33 5.03
N ALA A 305 -2.49 10.06 5.26
CA ALA A 305 -1.17 9.68 4.75
C ALA A 305 -0.65 8.40 5.42
N ALA A 306 -0.82 8.27 6.75
CA ALA A 306 -0.48 7.05 7.46
C ALA A 306 -1.28 5.84 6.93
N PHE A 307 -2.56 6.06 6.64
CA PHE A 307 -3.41 5.05 6.00
C PHE A 307 -2.89 4.67 4.61
N VAL A 308 -2.58 5.64 3.74
CA VAL A 308 -2.04 5.41 2.40
C VAL A 308 -0.72 4.62 2.45
N VAL A 309 0.16 4.93 3.42
CA VAL A 309 1.45 4.26 3.57
C VAL A 309 1.31 2.86 4.19
N ALA A 310 0.38 2.67 5.11
CA ALA A 310 0.25 1.42 5.86
C ALA A 310 -0.52 0.33 5.09
N VAL A 311 -1.51 0.73 4.28
CA VAL A 311 -2.42 -0.23 3.62
C VAL A 311 -1.71 -1.21 2.68
N PRO A 312 -0.73 -0.83 1.84
CA PRO A 312 -0.03 -1.78 0.98
C PRO A 312 0.72 -2.87 1.74
N PHE A 313 1.00 -2.63 3.04
CA PHE A 313 1.69 -3.57 3.92
C PHE A 313 0.75 -4.26 4.90
N TRP A 314 -0.55 -4.00 4.78
CA TRP A 314 -1.56 -4.60 5.65
C TRP A 314 -2.40 -5.59 4.87
N GLU A 315 -2.06 -6.83 4.98
CA GLU A 315 -2.86 -7.90 4.43
C GLU A 315 -3.49 -8.72 5.56
N PRO A 316 -4.81 -8.62 5.75
CA PRO A 316 -5.50 -9.45 6.71
C PRO A 316 -5.70 -10.84 6.11
N GLY A 317 -4.87 -11.75 6.48
CA GLY A 317 -5.13 -13.17 6.24
C GLY A 317 -4.19 -13.90 5.30
N ASN A 318 -3.48 -13.21 4.44
CA ASN A 318 -2.55 -13.90 3.54
C ASN A 318 -1.31 -13.08 3.23
N THR A 319 -0.79 -12.92 4.13
CA THR A 319 -0.18 -11.89 4.25
C THR A 319 1.24 -11.48 4.22
N GLY A 320 2.15 -12.13 4.53
CA GLY A 320 3.53 -11.88 4.29
C GLY A 320 3.90 -12.09 2.82
N LEU A 321 3.26 -13.03 2.16
CA LEU A 321 3.57 -13.44 0.80
C LEU A 321 3.29 -12.39 -0.25
N ALA A 322 2.13 -11.70 -0.18
CA ALA A 322 1.87 -10.64 -1.12
C ALA A 322 2.87 -9.49 -0.98
N THR A 323 3.20 -9.10 0.25
CA THR A 323 4.24 -8.12 0.52
C THR A 323 5.65 -8.64 0.19
N GLU A 324 5.91 -9.90 0.37
CA GLU A 324 7.19 -10.52 0.04
C GLU A 324 7.36 -10.67 -1.46
N ASN A 325 6.32 -11.02 -2.19
CA ASN A 325 6.32 -10.99 -3.66
C ASN A 325 6.56 -9.59 -4.24
N TYR A 326 6.14 -8.53 -3.53
CA TYR A 326 6.42 -7.15 -3.93
C TYR A 326 7.80 -6.66 -3.50
N ASN A 327 8.42 -7.31 -2.55
CA ASN A 327 9.74 -6.92 -2.06
C ASN A 327 10.88 -7.40 -2.95
N VAL A 328 10.58 -7.79 -4.19
CA VAL A 328 11.63 -8.16 -5.15
C VAL A 328 12.50 -9.29 -4.58
N ALA A 329 11.84 -10.30 -4.04
CA ALA A 329 12.52 -11.42 -3.41
C ALA A 329 13.48 -12.11 -4.38
N PHE A 330 13.29 -11.95 -5.67
CA PHE A 330 14.04 -12.60 -6.73
C PHE A 330 14.99 -11.66 -7.49
N TRP A 331 15.61 -10.72 -6.79
CA TRP A 331 16.67 -9.94 -7.39
C TRP A 331 17.97 -10.75 -7.42
N ASP A 332 18.38 -11.17 -8.61
CA ASP A 332 19.73 -11.69 -8.80
C ASP A 332 20.74 -10.55 -8.88
N HIS A 333 21.58 -10.44 -7.87
CA HIS A 333 22.61 -9.42 -7.78
C HIS A 333 23.73 -9.57 -8.82
N GLU A 334 23.93 -10.77 -9.36
CA GLU A 334 24.96 -11.03 -10.37
C GLU A 334 24.47 -10.69 -11.76
N SER A 335 23.28 -11.14 -12.14
CA SER A 335 22.70 -10.90 -13.46
C SER A 335 21.94 -9.58 -13.56
N LYS A 336 21.61 -8.93 -12.42
CA LYS A 336 20.75 -7.73 -12.32
C LYS A 336 19.37 -7.93 -12.93
N VAL A 337 18.86 -9.15 -12.95
CA VAL A 337 17.55 -9.51 -13.48
C VAL A 337 16.64 -9.89 -12.33
N SER A 338 15.41 -9.39 -12.36
CA SER A 338 14.34 -9.86 -11.48
C SER A 338 13.59 -11.00 -12.16
N PHE A 339 13.39 -12.10 -11.45
CA PHE A 339 12.62 -13.26 -11.94
C PHE A 339 11.10 -13.02 -11.86
N VAL A 340 10.65 -11.97 -11.19
CA VAL A 340 9.24 -11.57 -11.22
C VAL A 340 9.00 -10.76 -12.49
N TYR A 341 8.20 -11.31 -13.38
CA TYR A 341 7.82 -10.59 -14.59
C TYR A 341 6.82 -9.49 -14.27
N GLU A 342 7.28 -8.26 -14.40
CA GLU A 342 6.47 -7.07 -14.25
C GLU A 342 6.31 -6.37 -15.59
N GLN A 343 5.08 -6.28 -16.11
CA GLN A 343 4.83 -5.76 -17.47
C GLN A 343 5.40 -4.35 -17.68
N TYR A 344 5.30 -3.46 -16.69
CA TYR A 344 5.86 -2.12 -16.81
C TYR A 344 7.40 -2.09 -16.67
N GLY A 345 7.97 -3.04 -15.94
CA GLY A 345 9.42 -3.24 -15.91
C GLY A 345 9.95 -3.70 -17.26
N ALA A 346 9.32 -4.72 -17.84
CA ALA A 346 9.65 -5.21 -19.18
C ALA A 346 9.48 -4.13 -20.25
N LEU A 347 8.42 -3.30 -20.15
CA LEU A 347 8.21 -2.17 -21.06
C LEU A 347 9.30 -1.10 -20.89
N ALA A 348 9.70 -0.78 -19.65
CA ALA A 348 10.77 0.19 -19.40
C ALA A 348 12.10 -0.28 -20.03
N HIS A 349 12.43 -1.54 -19.85
CA HIS A 349 13.62 -2.15 -20.43
C HIS A 349 13.60 -2.10 -21.97
N SER A 350 12.48 -2.47 -22.60
CA SER A 350 12.29 -2.39 -24.04
C SER A 350 12.45 -0.94 -24.55
N LEU A 351 11.84 0.03 -23.86
CA LEU A 351 11.94 1.44 -24.23
C LEU A 351 13.38 1.98 -24.14
N LEU A 352 14.15 1.57 -23.13
CA LEU A 352 15.57 1.94 -23.01
C LEU A 352 16.42 1.35 -24.15
N ASN A 353 16.02 0.20 -24.67
CA ASN A 353 16.65 -0.44 -25.82
C ASN A 353 16.06 0.02 -27.17
N GLY A 354 15.25 1.09 -27.17
CA GLY A 354 14.66 1.69 -28.38
C GLY A 354 13.57 0.85 -29.03
N ARG A 355 12.93 -0.07 -28.28
CA ARG A 355 11.87 -0.97 -28.74
C ARG A 355 10.52 -0.57 -28.13
N LEU A 356 9.44 -0.86 -28.83
CA LEU A 356 8.06 -0.72 -28.35
C LEU A 356 7.43 -2.09 -28.01
N ASP A 357 7.94 -3.15 -28.59
CA ASP A 357 7.62 -4.54 -28.31
C ASP A 357 8.43 -5.04 -27.12
N LEU A 358 7.92 -6.03 -26.43
CA LEU A 358 8.63 -6.69 -25.34
C LEU A 358 9.74 -7.60 -25.90
N GLU A 359 10.80 -7.76 -25.13
CA GLU A 359 11.91 -8.64 -25.51
C GLU A 359 11.56 -10.13 -25.49
N GLN A 360 10.52 -10.47 -24.75
CA GLN A 360 10.06 -11.84 -24.64
C GLN A 360 9.39 -12.30 -25.93
N ASP A 361 9.92 -13.37 -26.51
CA ASP A 361 9.37 -13.95 -27.71
C ASP A 361 8.12 -14.79 -27.39
N PRO A 362 7.09 -14.77 -28.28
CA PRO A 362 5.96 -15.66 -28.17
C PRO A 362 6.39 -17.13 -28.35
N PRO A 363 5.72 -18.09 -27.66
CA PRO A 363 6.04 -19.50 -27.80
C PRO A 363 5.77 -19.99 -29.23
N GLU A 364 6.58 -20.92 -29.72
CA GLU A 364 6.45 -21.50 -31.06
C GLU A 364 5.05 -22.06 -31.30
N SER A 365 4.42 -22.64 -30.28
CA SER A 365 3.03 -23.12 -30.34
C SER A 365 2.01 -22.02 -30.68
N LEU A 366 2.24 -20.78 -30.25
CA LEU A 366 1.40 -19.64 -30.63
C LEU A 366 1.68 -19.20 -32.06
N LEU A 367 2.96 -19.17 -32.45
CA LEU A 367 3.39 -18.75 -33.78
C LEU A 367 2.93 -19.74 -34.88
N ALA A 368 2.77 -21.01 -34.53
CA ALA A 368 2.33 -22.08 -35.44
C ALA A 368 0.81 -22.11 -35.69
N LEU A 369 0.00 -21.33 -34.95
CA LEU A 369 -1.44 -21.28 -35.16
C LEU A 369 -1.80 -20.46 -36.39
N ASP A 370 -2.73 -20.96 -37.21
CA ASP A 370 -3.29 -20.22 -38.34
C ASP A 370 -4.00 -18.94 -37.88
N ASN A 371 -4.66 -19.00 -36.73
CA ASN A 371 -5.27 -17.85 -36.06
C ASN A 371 -4.88 -17.79 -34.58
N PRO A 372 -3.81 -17.06 -34.23
CA PRO A 372 -3.36 -16.91 -32.84
C PRO A 372 -4.33 -16.15 -31.94
N TYR A 373 -5.35 -15.50 -32.51
CA TYR A 373 -6.37 -14.75 -31.75
C TYR A 373 -7.58 -15.61 -31.36
N ASP A 374 -7.71 -16.81 -31.90
CA ASP A 374 -8.75 -17.76 -31.52
C ASP A 374 -8.41 -18.45 -30.19
N SER A 375 -9.18 -18.14 -29.15
CA SER A 375 -8.99 -18.74 -27.82
C SER A 375 -9.16 -20.26 -27.85
N THR A 376 -10.12 -20.77 -28.63
CA THR A 376 -10.38 -22.21 -28.74
C THR A 376 -9.19 -22.95 -29.36
N ALA A 377 -8.60 -22.36 -30.39
CA ALA A 377 -7.41 -22.93 -31.02
C ALA A 377 -6.19 -22.91 -30.07
N ARG A 378 -6.01 -21.83 -29.29
CA ARG A 378 -4.96 -21.75 -28.26
C ARG A 378 -5.15 -22.79 -27.16
N ASP A 379 -6.38 -22.94 -26.65
CA ASP A 379 -6.69 -23.92 -25.61
C ASP A 379 -6.49 -25.36 -26.12
N ALA A 380 -6.94 -25.66 -27.34
CA ALA A 380 -6.75 -26.98 -27.96
C ALA A 380 -5.26 -27.32 -28.18
N ALA A 381 -4.43 -26.33 -28.52
CA ALA A 381 -3.00 -26.47 -28.70
C ALA A 381 -2.20 -26.32 -27.39
N GLN A 382 -2.86 -26.14 -26.24
CA GLN A 382 -2.25 -25.91 -24.93
C GLN A 382 -1.17 -24.81 -24.96
N VAL A 383 -1.46 -23.71 -25.67
CA VAL A 383 -0.52 -22.60 -25.84
C VAL A 383 -0.37 -21.86 -24.52
N ASN A 384 0.83 -21.87 -23.96
CA ASN A 384 1.18 -21.03 -22.82
C ASN A 384 1.58 -19.63 -23.32
N SER A 385 0.60 -18.72 -23.43
CA SER A 385 0.83 -17.35 -23.86
C SER A 385 0.81 -16.37 -22.67
N LEU A 386 1.48 -15.23 -22.83
CA LEU A 386 1.47 -14.17 -21.83
C LEU A 386 0.04 -13.66 -21.59
N TRP A 387 -0.43 -13.75 -20.35
CA TRP A 387 -1.71 -13.21 -19.95
C TRP A 387 -1.69 -11.68 -19.99
N ASP A 388 -2.79 -11.08 -20.47
CA ASP A 388 -2.95 -9.62 -20.51
C ASP A 388 -1.87 -8.84 -21.29
N HIS A 389 -1.38 -9.44 -22.36
CA HIS A 389 -0.52 -8.77 -23.34
C HIS A 389 -1.23 -8.71 -24.70
N ALA A 390 -0.94 -7.67 -25.43
CA ALA A 390 -1.31 -7.61 -26.83
C ALA A 390 -0.29 -8.38 -27.66
N TYR A 391 -0.79 -9.25 -28.54
CA TYR A 391 0.03 -9.94 -29.52
C TYR A 391 -0.21 -9.33 -30.90
N TYR A 392 0.88 -8.96 -31.60
CA TYR A 392 0.80 -8.41 -32.96
C TYR A 392 2.09 -8.68 -33.73
N ASN A 393 1.96 -9.21 -34.95
CA ASN A 393 3.09 -9.53 -35.84
C ASN A 393 4.20 -10.34 -35.18
N GLY A 394 3.85 -11.42 -34.47
CA GLY A 394 4.84 -12.29 -33.84
C GLY A 394 5.54 -11.68 -32.61
N ARG A 395 4.97 -10.64 -32.00
CA ARG A 395 5.56 -9.94 -30.85
C ARG A 395 4.51 -9.60 -29.80
N TYR A 396 4.96 -9.48 -28.54
CA TYR A 396 4.13 -9.02 -27.45
C TYR A 396 4.28 -7.53 -27.19
N TYR A 397 3.18 -6.91 -26.76
CA TYR A 397 3.12 -5.49 -26.39
C TYR A 397 2.34 -5.33 -25.09
N VAL A 398 2.72 -4.35 -24.27
CA VAL A 398 1.87 -3.89 -23.17
C VAL A 398 0.80 -2.97 -23.74
N TYR A 399 -0.47 -3.30 -23.55
CA TYR A 399 -1.60 -2.50 -24.03
C TYR A 399 -2.17 -1.55 -22.98
N PHE A 400 -1.70 -1.66 -21.74
CA PHE A 400 -2.00 -0.67 -20.70
C PHE A 400 -1.32 0.66 -21.01
N GLY A 401 -1.88 1.75 -20.47
CA GLY A 401 -1.31 3.06 -20.72
C GLY A 401 0.14 3.18 -20.25
N VAL A 402 0.98 3.81 -21.06
CA VAL A 402 2.44 3.88 -20.86
C VAL A 402 2.87 4.84 -19.74
N VAL A 403 2.01 5.76 -19.32
CA VAL A 403 2.38 6.84 -18.38
C VAL A 403 2.88 6.34 -17.02
N PRO A 404 2.30 5.31 -16.38
CA PRO A 404 2.86 4.77 -15.14
C PRO A 404 4.32 4.31 -15.30
N CYS A 405 4.64 3.63 -16.40
CA CYS A 405 6.00 3.22 -16.74
C CYS A 405 6.95 4.42 -16.89
N LEU A 406 6.53 5.44 -17.65
CA LEU A 406 7.34 6.66 -17.88
C LEU A 406 7.58 7.46 -16.61
N LEU A 407 6.67 7.40 -15.63
CA LEU A 407 6.81 8.13 -14.38
C LEU A 407 7.79 7.49 -13.41
N PHE A 408 7.86 6.16 -13.38
CA PHE A 408 8.59 5.44 -12.34
C PHE A 408 9.57 4.39 -12.86
N GLN A 409 9.12 3.37 -13.59
CA GLN A 409 9.97 2.24 -13.98
C GLN A 409 11.09 2.68 -14.91
N LEU A 410 10.77 3.43 -15.95
CA LEU A 410 11.75 3.91 -16.92
C LEU A 410 12.85 4.78 -16.29
N PRO A 411 12.53 5.86 -15.53
CA PRO A 411 13.59 6.67 -14.90
C PRO A 411 14.34 5.91 -13.80
N PHE A 412 13.69 4.98 -13.10
CA PHE A 412 14.35 4.17 -12.09
C PHE A 412 15.41 3.27 -12.73
N GLU A 413 15.06 2.51 -13.76
CA GLU A 413 15.99 1.63 -14.45
C GLU A 413 17.10 2.43 -15.16
N ALA A 414 16.77 3.53 -15.82
CA ALA A 414 17.76 4.39 -16.47
C ALA A 414 18.81 4.93 -15.49
N ILE A 415 18.44 5.21 -14.23
CA ILE A 415 19.34 5.78 -13.22
C ILE A 415 20.10 4.69 -12.47
N THR A 416 19.44 3.60 -12.13
CA THR A 416 20.00 2.57 -11.23
C THR A 416 20.55 1.36 -11.97
N GLY A 417 20.12 1.11 -13.19
CA GLY A 417 20.36 -0.12 -13.95
C GLY A 417 19.58 -1.33 -13.40
N ILE A 418 18.64 -1.10 -12.46
CA ILE A 418 17.85 -2.13 -11.82
C ILE A 418 16.50 -2.22 -12.52
N GLN A 419 16.18 -3.38 -13.05
CA GLN A 419 14.87 -3.65 -13.66
C GLN A 419 13.79 -3.88 -12.59
N ASN A 420 12.54 -3.76 -13.01
CA ASN A 420 11.35 -4.14 -12.23
C ASN A 420 11.21 -3.46 -10.85
N LEU A 421 11.11 -2.13 -10.86
CA LEU A 421 10.69 -1.39 -9.67
C LEU A 421 9.29 -1.84 -9.25
N ALA A 422 9.15 -2.32 -8.02
CA ALA A 422 7.89 -2.77 -7.45
C ALA A 422 6.80 -1.69 -7.45
N TYR A 423 5.54 -2.05 -7.67
CA TYR A 423 4.41 -1.11 -7.73
C TYR A 423 4.05 -0.44 -6.40
N PRO A 424 4.10 -1.11 -5.22
CA PRO A 424 3.67 -0.51 -3.96
C PRO A 424 4.31 0.83 -3.62
N PRO A 425 5.64 1.02 -3.70
CA PRO A 425 6.26 2.32 -3.42
C PRO A 425 5.80 3.40 -4.40
N CYS A 426 5.61 3.06 -5.69
CA CYS A 426 5.09 3.99 -6.70
C CYS A 426 3.66 4.40 -6.38
N MET A 427 2.81 3.45 -6.00
CA MET A 427 1.43 3.70 -5.59
C MET A 427 1.37 4.58 -4.34
N ILE A 428 2.24 4.37 -3.35
CA ILE A 428 2.32 5.23 -2.16
C ILE A 428 2.62 6.68 -2.57
N VAL A 429 3.60 6.90 -3.43
CA VAL A 429 3.92 8.25 -3.93
C VAL A 429 2.70 8.88 -4.61
N MET A 430 2.06 8.15 -5.51
CA MET A 430 0.87 8.66 -6.20
C MET A 430 -0.31 8.87 -5.26
N GLY A 431 -0.53 8.00 -4.29
CA GLY A 431 -1.56 8.17 -3.27
C GLY A 431 -1.34 9.39 -2.36
N LEU A 432 -0.10 9.70 -2.02
CA LEU A 432 0.24 10.93 -1.30
C LEU A 432 0.01 12.18 -2.17
N LEU A 433 0.28 12.10 -3.48
CA LEU A 433 -0.05 13.17 -4.42
C LEU A 433 -1.57 13.33 -4.59
N PHE A 434 -2.33 12.23 -4.64
CA PHE A 434 -3.79 12.27 -4.64
C PHE A 434 -4.33 12.94 -3.39
N LEU A 435 -3.79 12.60 -2.23
CA LEU A 435 -4.16 13.21 -0.95
C LEU A 435 -3.90 14.72 -0.97
N LEU A 436 -2.69 15.13 -1.34
CA LEU A 436 -2.32 16.55 -1.46
C LEU A 436 -3.26 17.31 -2.40
N ALA A 437 -3.52 16.73 -3.58
CA ALA A 437 -4.39 17.32 -4.58
C ALA A 437 -5.85 17.40 -4.12
N SER A 438 -6.31 16.42 -3.34
CA SER A 438 -7.67 16.43 -2.74
C SER A 438 -7.85 17.59 -1.77
N PHE A 439 -6.89 17.83 -0.88
CA PHE A 439 -6.90 19.01 -0.01
C PHE A 439 -6.89 20.31 -0.83
N GLY A 440 -6.06 20.37 -1.84
CA GLY A 440 -5.95 21.53 -2.73
C GLY A 440 -7.24 21.79 -3.50
N ALA A 441 -7.81 20.78 -4.14
CA ALA A 441 -9.04 20.87 -4.93
C ALA A 441 -10.24 21.26 -4.05
N ALA A 442 -10.41 20.61 -2.91
CA ALA A 442 -11.46 20.93 -1.94
C ALA A 442 -11.35 22.39 -1.45
N ASN A 443 -10.12 22.86 -1.15
CA ASN A 443 -9.91 24.25 -0.74
C ASN A 443 -10.29 25.25 -1.85
N GLN A 444 -9.95 24.94 -3.12
CA GLN A 444 -10.34 25.80 -4.24
C GLN A 444 -11.85 25.78 -4.49
N ALA A 445 -12.49 24.63 -4.34
CA ALA A 445 -13.95 24.48 -4.47
C ALA A 445 -14.69 25.27 -3.36
N VAL A 446 -14.24 25.16 -2.11
CA VAL A 446 -14.79 25.92 -0.99
C VAL A 446 -14.66 27.42 -1.24
N ARG A 447 -13.50 27.91 -1.67
CA ARG A 447 -13.28 29.33 -1.98
C ARG A 447 -14.21 29.85 -3.09
N ARG A 448 -14.57 28.97 -4.04
CA ARG A 448 -15.35 29.36 -5.21
C ARG A 448 -16.87 29.30 -4.96
N TRP A 449 -17.34 28.18 -4.42
CA TRP A 449 -18.78 27.90 -4.36
C TRP A 449 -19.34 27.85 -2.94
N PHE A 450 -18.51 27.56 -1.96
CA PHE A 450 -18.95 27.32 -0.58
C PHE A 450 -18.18 28.19 0.41
N SER A 451 -18.10 29.48 0.11
CA SER A 451 -17.26 30.41 0.89
C SER A 451 -17.63 30.54 2.37
N GLN A 452 -18.79 30.04 2.79
CA GLN A 452 -19.25 29.98 4.19
C GLN A 452 -19.09 28.57 4.81
N ALA A 453 -18.49 27.62 4.09
CA ALA A 453 -18.32 26.28 4.63
C ALA A 453 -17.53 26.30 5.94
N SER A 454 -17.98 25.50 6.91
CA SER A 454 -17.29 25.36 8.18
C SER A 454 -15.98 24.53 8.02
N SER A 455 -15.07 24.69 8.97
CA SER A 455 -13.83 23.91 8.99
C SER A 455 -14.12 22.41 9.08
N ALA A 456 -15.13 22.00 9.84
CA ALA A 456 -15.57 20.60 9.91
C ALA A 456 -16.09 20.09 8.56
N ALA A 457 -16.94 20.87 7.87
CA ALA A 457 -17.47 20.49 6.56
C ALA A 457 -16.35 20.31 5.52
N TYR A 458 -15.36 21.20 5.51
CA TYR A 458 -14.18 21.06 4.65
C TYR A 458 -13.41 19.78 4.94
N LEU A 459 -13.08 19.52 6.22
CA LEU A 459 -12.29 18.33 6.61
C LEU A 459 -13.03 17.04 6.29
N LEU A 460 -14.34 16.99 6.55
CA LEU A 460 -15.18 15.84 6.20
C LEU A 460 -15.27 15.63 4.69
N SER A 461 -15.34 16.71 3.90
CA SER A 461 -15.35 16.61 2.44
C SER A 461 -14.05 16.01 1.91
N VAL A 462 -12.90 16.43 2.45
CA VAL A 462 -11.61 15.84 2.08
C VAL A 462 -11.54 14.37 2.48
N ALA A 463 -11.95 14.03 3.69
CA ALA A 463 -12.01 12.64 4.16
C ALA A 463 -12.93 11.79 3.25
N ALA A 464 -14.10 12.31 2.88
CA ALA A 464 -15.04 11.64 1.98
C ALA A 464 -14.45 11.43 0.57
N ILE A 465 -13.73 12.40 0.02
CA ILE A 465 -13.04 12.25 -1.27
C ILE A 465 -12.01 11.13 -1.18
N VAL A 466 -11.14 11.14 -0.16
CA VAL A 466 -10.04 10.18 -0.06
C VAL A 466 -10.53 8.78 0.29
N LEU A 467 -11.40 8.64 1.28
CA LEU A 467 -11.93 7.33 1.69
C LEU A 467 -12.95 6.77 0.68
N GLY A 468 -13.75 7.65 0.06
CA GLY A 468 -14.74 7.27 -0.96
C GLY A 468 -14.14 6.94 -2.33
N SER A 469 -12.87 7.29 -2.58
CA SER A 469 -12.16 6.95 -3.84
C SER A 469 -11.78 5.48 -3.96
N GLN A 470 -12.06 4.67 -2.96
CA GLN A 470 -11.70 3.24 -2.89
C GLN A 470 -10.18 2.98 -2.99
N LEU A 471 -9.34 3.96 -2.72
CA LEU A 471 -7.88 3.78 -2.72
C LEU A 471 -7.46 2.60 -1.83
N TYR A 472 -8.18 2.36 -0.71
CA TYR A 472 -7.94 1.20 0.15
C TYR A 472 -7.94 -0.10 -0.64
N TYR A 473 -8.97 -0.36 -1.44
CA TYR A 473 -9.07 -1.58 -2.24
C TYR A 473 -7.93 -1.69 -3.26
N LEU A 474 -7.59 -0.58 -3.92
CA LEU A 474 -6.52 -0.54 -4.91
C LEU A 474 -5.14 -0.82 -4.27
N PHE A 475 -4.92 -0.33 -3.06
CA PHE A 475 -3.64 -0.52 -2.36
C PHE A 475 -3.47 -1.91 -1.74
N VAL A 476 -4.57 -2.61 -1.43
CA VAL A 476 -4.52 -4.01 -0.95
C VAL A 476 -4.10 -4.97 -2.07
N ARG A 477 -4.33 -4.58 -3.32
CA ARG A 477 -3.98 -5.38 -4.51
C ARG A 477 -3.10 -4.57 -5.46
N PRO A 478 -1.81 -4.36 -5.14
CA PRO A 478 -0.93 -3.53 -5.95
C PRO A 478 -0.43 -4.25 -7.22
N TYR A 479 -1.37 -4.68 -8.06
CA TYR A 479 -1.10 -5.22 -9.39
C TYR A 479 -1.08 -4.12 -10.45
N ILE A 480 -0.74 -4.48 -11.67
CA ILE A 480 -0.65 -3.55 -12.81
C ILE A 480 -1.93 -2.74 -13.05
N TYR A 481 -3.10 -3.37 -12.85
CA TYR A 481 -4.40 -2.71 -13.04
C TYR A 481 -4.62 -1.59 -12.02
N GLU A 482 -4.45 -1.91 -10.76
CA GLU A 482 -4.64 -1.00 -9.63
C GLU A 482 -3.61 0.11 -9.66
N TYR A 483 -2.36 -0.22 -10.00
CA TYR A 483 -1.30 0.76 -10.14
C TYR A 483 -1.63 1.81 -11.22
N ALA A 484 -2.07 1.38 -12.41
CA ALA A 484 -2.47 2.27 -13.48
C ALA A 484 -3.67 3.15 -13.09
N ILE A 485 -4.64 2.60 -12.31
CA ILE A 485 -5.79 3.35 -11.80
C ILE A 485 -5.36 4.41 -10.79
N VAL A 486 -4.50 4.06 -9.84
CA VAL A 486 -3.97 4.99 -8.83
C VAL A 486 -3.20 6.13 -9.49
N CYS A 487 -2.36 5.84 -10.49
CA CYS A 487 -1.66 6.87 -11.26
C CYS A 487 -2.64 7.81 -11.97
N GLY A 488 -3.61 7.25 -12.69
CA GLY A 488 -4.64 8.02 -13.37
C GLY A 488 -5.48 8.90 -12.44
N ALA A 489 -5.94 8.34 -11.32
CA ALA A 489 -6.73 9.07 -10.33
C ALA A 489 -5.94 10.23 -9.69
N SER A 490 -4.66 10.01 -9.42
CA SER A 490 -3.79 11.03 -8.82
C SER A 490 -3.52 12.17 -9.79
N LEU A 491 -3.22 11.86 -11.05
CA LEU A 491 -3.04 12.87 -12.11
C LEU A 491 -4.34 13.63 -12.37
N LEU A 492 -5.48 12.95 -12.39
CA LEU A 492 -6.80 13.56 -12.51
C LEU A 492 -7.05 14.57 -11.38
N MET A 493 -6.79 14.17 -10.14
CA MET A 493 -7.01 15.04 -8.99
C MET A 493 -6.07 16.26 -9.00
N LEU A 494 -4.81 16.08 -9.43
CA LEU A 494 -3.87 17.16 -9.65
C LEU A 494 -4.36 18.12 -10.75
N ALA A 495 -4.87 17.59 -11.86
CA ALA A 495 -5.46 18.39 -12.93
C ALA A 495 -6.64 19.22 -12.44
N LEU A 496 -7.58 18.61 -11.71
CA LEU A 496 -8.73 19.30 -11.13
C LEU A 496 -8.33 20.38 -10.13
N TRP A 497 -7.37 20.11 -9.26
CA TRP A 497 -6.84 21.11 -8.34
C TRP A 497 -6.27 22.32 -9.09
N LEU A 498 -5.44 22.10 -10.11
CA LEU A 498 -4.85 23.17 -10.89
C LEU A 498 -5.88 23.94 -11.72
N TRP A 499 -6.86 23.28 -12.32
CA TRP A 499 -7.95 23.93 -13.03
C TRP A 499 -8.82 24.79 -12.11
N LEU A 500 -9.20 24.26 -10.94
CA LEU A 500 -9.93 25.04 -9.92
C LEU A 500 -9.10 26.21 -9.42
N SER A 501 -7.80 26.02 -9.22
CA SER A 501 -6.88 27.09 -8.84
C SER A 501 -6.76 28.15 -9.93
N ALA A 502 -6.67 27.73 -11.20
CA ALA A 502 -6.67 28.64 -12.35
C ALA A 502 -7.98 29.45 -12.43
N ALA A 503 -9.13 28.77 -12.24
CA ALA A 503 -10.43 29.42 -12.25
C ALA A 503 -10.60 30.47 -11.15
N ASN A 504 -9.87 30.34 -10.04
CA ASN A 504 -9.85 31.29 -8.93
C ASN A 504 -8.72 32.33 -9.04
N THR A 505 -7.86 32.24 -10.04
CA THR A 505 -6.76 33.19 -10.23
C THR A 505 -7.24 34.43 -11.00
N PRO A 506 -7.00 35.65 -10.53
CA PRO A 506 -7.34 36.87 -11.25
C PRO A 506 -6.65 36.93 -12.63
N VAL A 507 -7.30 37.60 -13.59
CA VAL A 507 -6.80 37.69 -15.00
C VAL A 507 -5.52 38.48 -15.07
N GLU A 508 -5.29 39.41 -14.16
CA GLU A 508 -4.10 40.25 -14.04
C GLU A 508 -2.83 39.40 -13.81
N HIS A 509 -2.98 38.27 -13.13
CA HIS A 509 -1.87 37.33 -12.90
C HIS A 509 -1.73 36.31 -14.04
N ARG A 510 -1.55 36.81 -15.28
CA ARG A 510 -1.52 35.98 -16.50
C ARG A 510 -0.52 34.82 -16.44
N GLY A 511 0.70 35.05 -15.96
CA GLY A 511 1.71 34.00 -15.85
C GLY A 511 1.26 32.84 -14.99
N ALA A 512 0.80 33.11 -13.76
CA ALA A 512 0.29 32.08 -12.85
C ALA A 512 -0.96 31.38 -13.41
N LEU A 513 -1.84 32.13 -14.09
CA LEU A 513 -3.02 31.56 -14.72
C LEU A 513 -2.65 30.58 -15.83
N VAL A 514 -1.76 30.99 -16.76
CA VAL A 514 -1.34 30.14 -17.88
C VAL A 514 -0.59 28.91 -17.39
N THR A 515 0.31 29.06 -16.42
CA THR A 515 1.04 27.91 -15.84
C THR A 515 0.09 26.89 -15.23
N LYS A 516 -0.91 27.33 -14.45
CA LYS A 516 -1.88 26.41 -13.83
C LYS A 516 -2.77 25.73 -14.88
N LEU A 517 -3.19 26.44 -15.91
CA LEU A 517 -3.95 25.86 -17.02
C LEU A 517 -3.11 24.84 -17.78
N ALA A 518 -1.88 25.20 -18.14
CA ALA A 518 -0.99 24.32 -18.90
C ALA A 518 -0.66 23.04 -18.13
N LEU A 519 -0.25 23.17 -16.85
CA LEU A 519 0.06 22.01 -16.01
C LEU A 519 -1.19 21.16 -15.72
N GLY A 520 -2.33 21.80 -15.45
CA GLY A 520 -3.57 21.07 -15.23
C GLY A 520 -4.03 20.30 -16.47
N SER A 521 -3.88 20.91 -17.66
CA SER A 521 -4.20 20.25 -18.93
C SER A 521 -3.19 19.16 -19.28
N LEU A 522 -1.91 19.35 -18.95
CA LEU A 522 -0.90 18.31 -19.10
C LEU A 522 -1.22 17.10 -18.23
N PHE A 523 -1.51 17.31 -16.94
CA PHE A 523 -1.87 16.19 -16.06
C PHE A 523 -3.16 15.50 -16.53
N MET A 524 -4.16 16.23 -17.02
CA MET A 524 -5.36 15.64 -17.58
C MET A 524 -5.05 14.79 -18.82
N ALA A 525 -4.22 15.27 -19.73
CA ALA A 525 -3.82 14.50 -20.91
C ALA A 525 -3.02 13.23 -20.54
N LEU A 526 -2.19 13.29 -19.48
CA LEU A 526 -1.47 12.12 -18.97
C LEU A 526 -2.41 11.05 -18.37
N VAL A 527 -3.62 11.43 -17.94
CA VAL A 527 -4.63 10.48 -17.46
C VAL A 527 -5.00 9.47 -18.55
N ALA A 528 -5.14 9.92 -19.81
CA ALA A 528 -5.42 9.03 -20.94
C ALA A 528 -4.34 7.97 -21.13
N GLY A 529 -3.08 8.32 -20.87
CA GLY A 529 -1.95 7.40 -20.91
C GLY A 529 -1.80 6.52 -19.67
N CYS A 530 -2.69 6.63 -18.68
CA CYS A 530 -2.83 5.66 -17.57
C CYS A 530 -4.04 4.76 -17.81
N ARG A 531 -5.22 5.36 -17.95
CA ARG A 531 -6.51 4.71 -18.16
C ARG A 531 -7.40 5.59 -19.05
N PRO A 532 -7.57 5.28 -20.33
CA PRO A 532 -8.29 6.14 -21.29
C PRO A 532 -9.71 6.49 -20.85
N GLN A 533 -10.42 5.59 -20.17
CA GLN A 533 -11.78 5.83 -19.70
C GLN A 533 -11.89 6.99 -18.72
N MET A 534 -10.83 7.27 -17.96
CA MET A 534 -10.81 8.36 -16.99
C MET A 534 -10.70 9.74 -17.65
N GLU A 535 -10.34 9.82 -18.94
CA GLU A 535 -10.30 11.09 -19.70
C GLU A 535 -11.69 11.74 -19.81
N LEU A 536 -12.78 10.98 -19.65
CA LEU A 536 -14.14 11.53 -19.60
C LEU A 536 -14.29 12.62 -18.52
N PHE A 537 -13.49 12.58 -17.46
CA PHE A 537 -13.48 13.63 -16.44
C PHE A 537 -12.95 14.98 -16.95
N ALA A 538 -12.33 15.03 -18.13
CA ALA A 538 -11.98 16.29 -18.79
C ALA A 538 -13.22 17.17 -19.03
N ALA A 539 -14.41 16.57 -19.16
CA ALA A 539 -15.67 17.29 -19.26
C ALA A 539 -15.95 18.23 -18.05
N LEU A 540 -15.32 17.96 -16.90
CA LEU A 540 -15.41 18.85 -15.73
C LEU A 540 -14.79 20.23 -15.97
N ALA A 541 -13.98 20.41 -17.01
CA ALA A 541 -13.55 21.73 -17.45
C ALA A 541 -14.74 22.66 -17.76
N LEU A 542 -15.83 22.10 -18.32
CA LEU A 542 -17.02 22.88 -18.67
C LEU A 542 -17.61 23.60 -17.46
N PRO A 543 -18.07 22.94 -16.38
CA PRO A 543 -18.64 23.63 -15.21
C PRO A 543 -17.59 24.47 -14.47
N ILE A 544 -16.32 24.08 -14.46
CA ILE A 544 -15.24 24.84 -13.79
C ILE A 544 -15.04 26.21 -14.46
N PHE A 545 -15.03 26.28 -15.79
CA PHE A 545 -14.71 27.50 -16.54
C PHE A 545 -15.95 28.21 -17.09
N TRP A 546 -17.15 27.64 -16.96
CA TRP A 546 -18.40 28.15 -17.56
C TRP A 546 -18.69 29.60 -17.23
N GLN A 547 -18.64 29.98 -15.97
CA GLN A 547 -18.91 31.34 -15.52
C GLN A 547 -17.92 32.34 -16.13
N ARG A 548 -16.65 31.98 -16.24
CA ARG A 548 -15.59 32.80 -16.83
C ARG A 548 -15.83 33.02 -18.32
N TYR A 549 -16.22 31.97 -19.02
CA TYR A 549 -16.57 32.03 -20.44
C TYR A 549 -17.76 32.96 -20.69
N ILE A 550 -18.83 32.83 -19.95
CA ILE A 550 -20.02 33.67 -20.08
C ILE A 550 -19.69 35.14 -19.77
N THR A 551 -18.93 35.40 -18.71
CA THR A 551 -18.54 36.75 -18.32
C THR A 551 -17.70 37.42 -19.42
N GLN A 552 -16.73 36.68 -19.99
CA GLN A 552 -15.93 37.21 -21.10
C GLN A 552 -16.77 37.44 -22.36
N LYS A 553 -17.70 36.57 -22.69
CA LYS A 553 -18.61 36.73 -23.81
C LYS A 553 -19.48 37.98 -23.65
N ARG A 554 -20.04 38.20 -22.45
CA ARG A 554 -20.85 39.42 -22.12
C ARG A 554 -20.03 40.71 -22.20
N LEU A 555 -18.78 40.68 -21.73
CA LEU A 555 -17.88 41.83 -21.85
C LEU A 555 -17.54 42.17 -23.29
N ARG A 556 -17.25 41.15 -24.13
CA ARG A 556 -17.00 41.36 -25.57
C ARG A 556 -18.23 41.87 -26.30
N SER A 557 -19.42 41.36 -26.00
CA SER A 557 -20.65 41.85 -26.61
C SER A 557 -21.00 43.29 -26.20
N ARG A 558 -20.58 43.76 -25.00
CA ARG A 558 -20.73 45.14 -24.55
C ARG A 558 -19.66 46.08 -25.09
N ALA A 559 -18.48 45.59 -25.45
CA ALA A 559 -17.40 46.37 -26.06
C ALA A 559 -17.54 46.47 -27.57
N GLY A 560 -18.40 45.67 -28.20
CA GLY A 560 -18.70 45.70 -29.62
C GLY A 560 -20.07 46.34 -29.95
N ALA A 561 -20.83 46.82 -28.94
CA ALA A 561 -22.00 47.67 -29.06
C ALA A 561 -21.66 49.07 -28.61
#